data_7bae670297799f5f73aa6dc955831aec
#
_entry.id   7bae670297799f5f73aa6dc955831aec
#
_cell.length_a   1.000
_cell.length_b   1.000
_cell.length_c   1.000
_cell.angle_alpha   90.00
_cell.angle_beta   90.00
_cell.angle_gamma   90.00
#
_symmetry.space_group_name_H-M   'P 1'
#
loop_
_entity.id
_entity.type
_entity.pdbx_description
1 polymer ?
#
loop_
_entity_poly.entity_id
_entity_poly.type
_entity_poly.pdbx_seq_one_letter_code
_entity_poly.pdbx_strand_id
1 'polypeptide(L)'
;SLLPFLSTEDLAPITALRYAPIVQVAWGMRKTKLPNFHAFGGLVPSHEDGELLGILHPSACFEERAPKGGTLLSIFLGGMRAPEVIDYSDGAIEALVRERLQRLLGITNEPDLLHIFRHRLAIPQYEASSGARFERIAQLEERYPGLHLAGAIRDGIGIPDRIKQGEALARLISKQHGA
;
A
#
# COMPACT_ATOMS: atom_id res chain seq x y z
N SER A 1 5.25 -10.88 21.21
CA SER A 1 5.94 -9.61 21.01
C SER A 1 7.38 -9.87 20.55
N LEU A 2 7.87 -9.11 19.55
CA LEU A 2 9.29 -9.14 19.13
C LEU A 2 10.20 -8.43 20.15
N LEU A 3 9.61 -7.61 21.03
CA LEU A 3 10.31 -6.82 22.03
C LEU A 3 9.73 -7.14 23.42
N PRO A 4 10.03 -8.32 23.99
CA PRO A 4 9.43 -8.78 25.24
C PRO A 4 9.89 -7.98 26.47
N PHE A 5 10.96 -7.21 26.34
CA PHE A 5 11.52 -6.34 27.40
C PHE A 5 10.85 -4.96 27.47
N LEU A 6 9.99 -4.62 26.50
CA LEU A 6 9.20 -3.38 26.51
C LEU A 6 7.83 -3.63 27.12
N SER A 7 7.38 -2.69 27.95
CA SER A 7 6.06 -2.71 28.53
C SER A 7 4.96 -2.39 27.50
N THR A 8 3.72 -2.75 27.81
CA THR A 8 2.56 -2.35 26.99
C THR A 8 2.44 -0.83 26.88
N GLU A 9 2.78 -0.12 27.96
CA GLU A 9 2.77 1.34 28.00
C GLU A 9 3.83 1.93 27.07
N ASP A 10 5.04 1.37 27.05
CA ASP A 10 6.11 1.77 26.11
C ASP A 10 5.67 1.61 24.65
N LEU A 11 4.94 0.55 24.36
CA LEU A 11 4.50 0.22 23.00
C LEU A 11 3.20 0.93 22.57
N ALA A 12 2.41 1.45 23.51
CA ALA A 12 1.08 1.99 23.22
C ALA A 12 1.05 3.05 22.10
N PRO A 13 1.93 4.08 22.06
CA PRO A 13 1.93 5.06 20.96
C PRO A 13 2.32 4.46 19.61
N ILE A 14 3.07 3.35 19.60
CA ILE A 14 3.51 2.65 18.41
C ILE A 14 2.41 1.72 17.90
N THR A 15 1.78 0.97 18.78
CA THR A 15 0.71 0.02 18.44
C THR A 15 -0.62 0.69 18.13
N ALA A 16 -0.82 1.93 18.60
CA ALA A 16 -1.99 2.75 18.23
C ALA A 16 -1.98 3.23 16.78
N LEU A 17 -0.90 3.00 16.03
CA LEU A 17 -0.80 3.36 14.62
C LEU A 17 -1.90 2.66 13.82
N ARG A 18 -2.74 3.46 13.18
CA ARG A 18 -3.79 2.97 12.29
C ARG A 18 -3.22 2.70 10.90
N TYR A 19 -3.76 1.70 10.26
CA TYR A 19 -3.43 1.34 8.88
C TYR A 19 -4.67 1.40 8.00
N ALA A 20 -4.56 2.01 6.84
CA ALA A 20 -5.57 1.90 5.81
C ALA A 20 -5.55 0.48 5.22
N PRO A 21 -6.66 -0.27 5.26
CA PRO A 21 -6.75 -1.54 4.56
C PRO A 21 -6.92 -1.31 3.07
N ILE A 22 -6.29 -2.13 2.25
CA ILE A 22 -6.35 -2.05 0.79
C ILE A 22 -6.71 -3.40 0.20
N VAL A 23 -7.67 -3.42 -0.70
CA VAL A 23 -7.87 -4.52 -1.64
C VAL A 23 -7.22 -4.13 -2.96
N GLN A 24 -6.30 -4.95 -3.43
CA GLN A 24 -5.68 -4.82 -4.74
C GLN A 24 -6.21 -5.93 -5.64
N VAL A 25 -6.69 -5.57 -6.83
CA VAL A 25 -7.15 -6.53 -7.84
C VAL A 25 -6.26 -6.44 -9.05
N ALA A 26 -5.65 -7.58 -9.42
CA ALA A 26 -4.99 -7.72 -10.71
C ALA A 26 -6.01 -8.23 -11.73
N TRP A 27 -6.25 -7.43 -12.78
CA TRP A 27 -7.17 -7.72 -13.86
C TRP A 27 -6.39 -7.81 -15.18
N GLY A 28 -6.20 -9.03 -15.66
CA GLY A 28 -5.43 -9.30 -16.86
C GLY A 28 -6.30 -9.75 -18.03
N MET A 29 -6.02 -9.23 -19.21
CA MET A 29 -6.68 -9.58 -20.47
C MET A 29 -5.64 -9.90 -21.53
N ARG A 30 -5.72 -11.06 -22.17
CA ARG A 30 -4.77 -11.48 -23.22
C ARG A 30 -4.94 -10.71 -24.50
N LYS A 31 -6.17 -10.31 -24.82
CA LYS A 31 -6.49 -9.47 -25.98
C LYS A 31 -7.47 -8.42 -25.53
N THR A 32 -7.17 -7.18 -25.79
CA THR A 32 -8.07 -6.08 -25.44
C THR A 32 -8.14 -5.07 -26.58
N LYS A 33 -9.32 -4.49 -26.76
CA LYS A 33 -9.56 -3.34 -27.65
C LYS A 33 -9.56 -2.03 -26.84
N LEU A 34 -8.80 -1.96 -25.74
CA LEU A 34 -8.67 -0.68 -25.05
C LEU A 34 -8.21 0.37 -26.05
N PRO A 35 -8.88 1.52 -26.13
CA PRO A 35 -8.32 2.67 -26.85
C PRO A 35 -6.91 2.90 -26.28
N ASN A 36 -5.99 3.39 -27.12
CA ASN A 36 -4.58 3.60 -26.78
C ASN A 36 -4.42 4.42 -25.48
N PHE A 37 -4.63 3.74 -24.36
CA PHE A 37 -4.51 4.31 -23.02
C PHE A 37 -3.06 4.14 -22.57
N HIS A 38 -2.18 4.99 -23.14
CA HIS A 38 -0.78 5.06 -22.75
C HIS A 38 -0.61 5.97 -21.55
N ALA A 39 -1.09 5.54 -20.40
CA ALA A 39 -0.92 6.25 -19.14
C ALA A 39 -0.54 5.28 -18.03
N PHE A 40 0.19 5.79 -17.06
CA PHE A 40 0.53 5.05 -15.83
C PHE A 40 -0.72 4.55 -15.10
N GLY A 41 -1.80 5.31 -15.20
CA GLY A 41 -3.07 5.09 -14.51
C GLY A 41 -3.65 6.40 -13.99
N GLY A 42 -4.64 6.27 -13.11
CA GLY A 42 -5.30 7.42 -12.48
C GLY A 42 -5.77 7.12 -11.08
N LEU A 43 -5.79 8.14 -10.24
CA LEU A 43 -6.47 8.14 -8.96
C LEU A 43 -7.92 8.62 -9.13
N VAL A 44 -8.82 8.07 -8.35
CA VAL A 44 -10.23 8.46 -8.37
C VAL A 44 -10.52 9.38 -7.19
N PRO A 45 -11.01 10.61 -7.44
CA PRO A 45 -11.38 11.54 -6.38
C PRO A 45 -12.50 10.97 -5.49
N SER A 46 -12.48 11.29 -4.21
CA SER A 46 -13.44 10.74 -3.24
C SER A 46 -14.90 11.12 -3.50
N HIS A 47 -15.14 12.23 -4.21
CA HIS A 47 -16.48 12.65 -4.59
C HIS A 47 -17.02 11.90 -5.81
N GLU A 48 -16.16 11.24 -6.59
CA GLU A 48 -16.53 10.43 -7.75
C GLU A 48 -16.82 8.97 -7.37
N ASP A 49 -16.06 8.44 -6.39
CA ASP A 49 -16.23 7.06 -5.92
C ASP A 49 -15.68 6.92 -4.49
N GLY A 50 -16.48 6.32 -3.62
CA GLY A 50 -16.09 6.09 -2.22
C GLY A 50 -15.17 4.88 -2.05
N GLU A 51 -15.30 3.86 -2.88
CA GLU A 51 -14.65 2.55 -2.73
C GLU A 51 -13.42 2.41 -3.63
N LEU A 52 -13.47 2.93 -4.86
CA LEU A 52 -12.36 2.88 -5.81
C LEU A 52 -11.35 4.00 -5.53
N LEU A 53 -10.09 3.63 -5.28
CA LEU A 53 -9.00 4.57 -5.03
C LEU A 53 -8.26 4.96 -6.31
N GLY A 54 -8.11 4.01 -7.21
CA GLY A 54 -7.43 4.24 -8.48
C GLY A 54 -7.19 2.96 -9.27
N ILE A 55 -6.80 3.17 -10.52
CA ILE A 55 -6.47 2.11 -11.47
C ILE A 55 -5.10 2.43 -12.06
N LEU A 56 -4.14 1.52 -11.88
CA LEU A 56 -2.83 1.60 -12.52
C LEU A 56 -2.80 0.66 -13.73
N HIS A 57 -1.96 0.99 -14.70
CA HIS A 57 -1.79 0.24 -15.94
C HIS A 57 -0.34 -0.24 -16.11
N PRO A 58 0.13 -1.24 -15.31
CA PRO A 58 1.51 -1.68 -15.34
C PRO A 58 2.02 -2.10 -16.73
N SER A 59 1.17 -2.72 -17.53
CA SER A 59 1.56 -3.15 -18.88
C SER A 59 1.72 -2.01 -19.91
N ALA A 60 1.27 -0.81 -19.59
CA ALA A 60 1.56 0.37 -20.39
C ALA A 60 2.93 0.99 -20.08
N CYS A 61 3.47 0.71 -18.88
CA CYS A 61 4.70 1.31 -18.38
C CYS A 61 5.90 0.38 -18.44
N PHE A 62 5.65 -0.93 -18.35
CA PHE A 62 6.70 -1.93 -18.23
C PHE A 62 6.44 -3.06 -19.24
N GLU A 63 7.45 -3.36 -20.02
CA GLU A 63 7.43 -4.51 -20.92
C GLU A 63 7.26 -5.82 -20.14
N GLU A 64 6.73 -6.85 -20.79
CA GLU A 64 6.53 -8.20 -20.23
C GLU A 64 5.54 -8.29 -19.04
N ARG A 65 4.81 -7.24 -18.71
CA ARG A 65 3.74 -7.27 -17.69
C ARG A 65 2.43 -7.86 -18.20
N ALA A 66 2.28 -8.02 -19.51
CA ALA A 66 1.18 -8.73 -20.16
C ALA A 66 1.68 -9.42 -21.43
N PRO A 67 1.01 -10.47 -21.93
CA PRO A 67 1.29 -11.03 -23.25
C PRO A 67 1.15 -9.96 -24.34
N LYS A 68 1.83 -10.17 -25.50
CA LYS A 68 1.73 -9.23 -26.63
C LYS A 68 0.27 -9.01 -27.06
N GLY A 69 -0.16 -7.75 -27.04
CA GLY A 69 -1.54 -7.34 -27.31
C GLY A 69 -2.50 -7.51 -26.12
N GLY A 70 -1.97 -7.90 -24.96
CA GLY A 70 -2.71 -7.98 -23.71
C GLY A 70 -2.57 -6.73 -22.84
N THR A 71 -3.33 -6.71 -21.77
CA THR A 71 -3.34 -5.61 -20.79
C THR A 71 -3.39 -6.18 -19.38
N LEU A 72 -2.62 -5.56 -18.48
CA LEU A 72 -2.73 -5.79 -17.05
C LEU A 72 -3.10 -4.47 -16.36
N LEU A 73 -4.17 -4.51 -15.59
CA LEU A 73 -4.59 -3.41 -14.72
C LEU A 73 -4.39 -3.82 -13.26
N SER A 74 -4.01 -2.87 -12.42
CA SER A 74 -3.97 -3.00 -10.97
C SER A 74 -4.95 -2.01 -10.37
N ILE A 75 -6.02 -2.52 -9.77
CA ILE A 75 -7.13 -1.75 -9.23
C ILE A 75 -7.01 -1.73 -7.71
N PHE A 76 -7.16 -0.56 -7.10
CA PHE A 76 -7.04 -0.36 -5.66
C PHE A 76 -8.37 0.11 -5.10
N LEU A 77 -8.87 -0.61 -4.08
CA LEU A 77 -10.16 -0.37 -3.43
C LEU A 77 -9.98 -0.19 -1.92
N GLY A 78 -10.93 0.47 -1.27
CA GLY A 78 -11.03 0.57 0.18
C GLY A 78 -10.31 1.80 0.74
N GLY A 79 -9.18 1.59 1.41
CA GLY A 79 -8.47 2.65 2.12
C GLY A 79 -9.23 3.16 3.34
N MET A 80 -8.91 4.37 3.79
CA MET A 80 -9.64 5.02 4.88
C MET A 80 -11.02 5.53 4.45
N ARG A 81 -11.31 5.56 3.14
CA ARG A 81 -12.62 5.98 2.61
C ARG A 81 -13.70 4.94 2.85
N ALA A 82 -13.37 3.67 2.60
CA ALA A 82 -14.28 2.53 2.68
C ALA A 82 -13.51 1.32 3.24
N PRO A 83 -13.11 1.35 4.53
CA PRO A 83 -12.31 0.30 5.13
C PRO A 83 -13.00 -1.07 5.13
N GLU A 84 -14.34 -1.11 5.09
CA GLU A 84 -15.17 -2.31 5.05
C GLU A 84 -15.01 -3.14 3.77
N VAL A 85 -14.51 -2.55 2.67
CA VAL A 85 -14.27 -3.25 1.41
C VAL A 85 -13.31 -4.44 1.58
N ILE A 86 -12.43 -4.39 2.58
CA ILE A 86 -11.51 -5.48 2.91
C ILE A 86 -12.23 -6.79 3.25
N ASP A 87 -13.46 -6.70 3.73
CA ASP A 87 -14.28 -7.83 4.18
C ASP A 87 -15.34 -8.28 3.13
N TYR A 88 -15.39 -7.63 1.97
CA TYR A 88 -16.28 -8.05 0.89
C TYR A 88 -15.85 -9.43 0.37
N SER A 89 -16.83 -10.23 -0.07
CA SER A 89 -16.56 -11.49 -0.75
C SER A 89 -15.82 -11.27 -2.09
N ASP A 90 -15.13 -12.29 -2.59
CA ASP A 90 -14.43 -12.19 -3.89
C ASP A 90 -15.40 -11.86 -5.02
N GLY A 91 -16.62 -12.47 -5.01
CA GLY A 91 -17.64 -12.14 -5.99
C GLY A 91 -18.15 -10.69 -5.92
N ALA A 92 -18.26 -10.12 -4.71
CA ALA A 92 -18.64 -8.72 -4.55
C ALA A 92 -17.52 -7.78 -5.04
N ILE A 93 -16.24 -8.09 -4.74
CA ILE A 93 -15.09 -7.35 -5.25
C ILE A 93 -15.03 -7.41 -6.78
N GLU A 94 -15.21 -8.61 -7.37
CA GLU A 94 -15.21 -8.77 -8.82
C GLU A 94 -16.33 -7.96 -9.48
N ALA A 95 -17.54 -8.04 -8.97
CA ALA A 95 -18.69 -7.29 -9.49
C ALA A 95 -18.46 -5.77 -9.42
N LEU A 96 -17.91 -5.28 -8.29
CA LEU A 96 -17.55 -3.89 -8.10
C LEU A 96 -16.50 -3.43 -9.12
N VAL A 97 -15.42 -4.18 -9.27
CA VAL A 97 -14.35 -3.87 -10.22
C VAL A 97 -14.88 -3.86 -11.66
N ARG A 98 -15.69 -4.85 -12.04
CA ARG A 98 -16.28 -4.97 -13.37
C ARG A 98 -17.12 -3.73 -13.72
N GLU A 99 -17.99 -3.32 -12.81
CA GLU A 99 -18.82 -2.14 -13.00
C GLU A 99 -17.96 -0.87 -13.16
N ARG A 100 -16.93 -0.69 -12.34
CA ARG A 100 -16.02 0.46 -12.40
C ARG A 100 -15.20 0.49 -13.68
N LEU A 101 -14.67 -0.66 -14.12
CA LEU A 101 -13.93 -0.78 -15.38
C LEU A 101 -14.82 -0.47 -16.59
N GLN A 102 -16.07 -0.93 -16.58
CA GLN A 102 -17.03 -0.60 -17.64
C GLN A 102 -17.33 0.89 -17.65
N ARG A 103 -17.63 1.48 -16.50
CA ARG A 103 -18.01 2.90 -16.38
C ARG A 103 -16.86 3.83 -16.75
N LEU A 104 -15.65 3.56 -16.31
CA LEU A 104 -14.52 4.48 -16.45
C LEU A 104 -13.71 4.25 -17.71
N LEU A 105 -13.57 3.01 -18.15
CA LEU A 105 -12.69 2.63 -19.25
C LEU A 105 -13.41 1.93 -20.40
N GLY A 106 -14.73 1.71 -20.32
CA GLY A 106 -15.51 0.99 -21.32
C GLY A 106 -15.15 -0.49 -21.47
N ILE A 107 -14.47 -1.06 -20.46
CA ILE A 107 -14.06 -2.48 -20.48
C ILE A 107 -15.24 -3.34 -20.10
N THR A 108 -15.65 -4.22 -21.03
CA THR A 108 -16.73 -5.21 -20.83
C THR A 108 -16.23 -6.65 -20.95
N ASN A 109 -14.95 -6.83 -21.28
CA ASN A 109 -14.36 -8.15 -21.48
C ASN A 109 -14.18 -8.86 -20.15
N GLU A 110 -14.41 -10.17 -20.13
CA GLU A 110 -14.03 -11.03 -19.04
C GLU A 110 -12.50 -11.04 -18.87
N PRO A 111 -11.97 -11.08 -17.63
CA PRO A 111 -10.54 -11.21 -17.41
C PRO A 111 -10.08 -12.63 -17.71
N ASP A 112 -8.91 -12.77 -18.33
CA ASP A 112 -8.19 -14.05 -18.40
C ASP A 112 -7.43 -14.34 -17.10
N LEU A 113 -7.14 -13.30 -16.32
CA LEU A 113 -6.51 -13.35 -15.02
C LEU A 113 -7.27 -12.43 -14.06
N LEU A 114 -7.76 -12.98 -12.98
CA LEU A 114 -8.31 -12.25 -11.84
C LEU A 114 -7.60 -12.72 -10.57
N HIS A 115 -6.98 -11.77 -9.87
CA HIS A 115 -6.37 -12.04 -8.57
C HIS A 115 -6.73 -10.94 -7.58
N ILE A 116 -7.21 -11.32 -6.39
CA ILE A 116 -7.63 -10.40 -5.34
C ILE A 116 -6.68 -10.56 -4.16
N PHE A 117 -5.98 -9.46 -3.81
CA PHE A 117 -5.08 -9.38 -2.66
C PHE A 117 -5.69 -8.49 -1.59
N ARG A 118 -5.71 -8.96 -0.35
CA ARG A 118 -6.22 -8.22 0.82
C ARG A 118 -5.09 -7.86 1.76
N HIS A 119 -4.85 -6.56 1.90
CA HIS A 119 -3.83 -6.01 2.77
C HIS A 119 -4.51 -5.28 3.93
N ARG A 120 -4.77 -5.96 5.04
CA ARG A 120 -5.46 -5.38 6.20
C ARG A 120 -4.64 -4.26 6.87
N LEU A 121 -3.32 -4.37 6.85
CA LEU A 121 -2.39 -3.38 7.38
C LEU A 121 -1.51 -2.85 6.23
N ALA A 122 -2.12 -2.12 5.27
CA ALA A 122 -1.42 -1.71 4.06
C ALA A 122 -0.65 -0.41 4.26
N ILE A 123 -1.33 0.69 4.57
CA ILE A 123 -0.73 2.02 4.56
C ILE A 123 -0.86 2.65 5.96
N PRO A 124 0.25 2.81 6.70
CA PRO A 124 0.21 3.48 7.99
C PRO A 124 -0.22 4.93 7.83
N GLN A 125 -1.11 5.39 8.71
CA GLN A 125 -1.67 6.72 8.68
C GLN A 125 -0.89 7.66 9.59
N TYR A 126 -0.33 8.73 9.02
CA TYR A 126 0.33 9.77 9.77
C TYR A 126 -0.71 10.84 10.13
N GLU A 127 -1.18 10.77 11.37
CA GLU A 127 -2.18 11.65 11.95
C GLU A 127 -1.51 12.73 12.84
N ALA A 128 -2.28 13.66 13.36
CA ALA A 128 -1.77 14.69 14.28
C ALA A 128 -1.09 14.09 15.52
N SER A 129 -1.53 12.91 15.97
CA SER A 129 -0.95 12.14 17.08
C SER A 129 0.41 11.49 16.77
N SER A 130 0.89 11.55 15.53
CA SER A 130 2.13 10.88 15.12
C SER A 130 3.37 11.40 15.87
N GLY A 131 3.35 12.67 16.33
CA GLY A 131 4.41 13.24 17.15
C GLY A 131 4.72 12.41 18.39
N ALA A 132 3.71 12.02 19.14
CA ALA A 132 3.86 11.20 20.35
C ALA A 132 4.52 9.83 20.04
N ARG A 133 4.23 9.23 18.88
CA ARG A 133 4.88 8.01 18.43
C ARG A 133 6.36 8.23 18.14
N PHE A 134 6.72 9.30 17.45
CA PHE A 134 8.11 9.62 17.12
C PHE A 134 8.94 9.92 18.37
N GLU A 135 8.39 10.67 19.30
CA GLU A 135 9.02 10.94 20.61
C GLU A 135 9.23 9.64 21.39
N ARG A 136 8.21 8.77 21.43
CA ARG A 136 8.34 7.48 22.12
C ARG A 136 9.42 6.59 21.49
N ILE A 137 9.50 6.54 20.17
CA ILE A 137 10.57 5.79 19.48
C ILE A 137 11.95 6.34 19.86
N ALA A 138 12.13 7.65 19.85
CA ALA A 138 13.40 8.27 20.22
C ALA A 138 13.79 7.95 21.69
N GLN A 139 12.83 8.04 22.63
CA GLN A 139 13.06 7.69 24.04
C GLN A 139 13.43 6.22 24.23
N LEU A 140 12.85 5.31 23.47
CA LEU A 140 13.17 3.89 23.54
C LEU A 140 14.56 3.60 22.98
N GLU A 141 14.94 4.22 21.85
CA GLU A 141 16.28 4.10 21.27
C GLU A 141 17.35 4.66 22.20
N GLU A 142 17.05 5.74 22.93
CA GLU A 142 17.96 6.30 23.94
C GLU A 142 18.10 5.39 25.18
N ARG A 143 16.96 4.86 25.67
CA ARG A 143 16.92 3.98 26.86
C ARG A 143 17.60 2.63 26.62
N TYR A 144 17.54 2.13 25.39
CA TYR A 144 18.05 0.80 25.04
C TYR A 144 19.13 0.91 23.93
N PRO A 145 20.40 1.18 24.29
CA PRO A 145 21.48 1.26 23.29
C PRO A 145 21.54 0.03 22.42
N GLY A 146 21.58 0.23 21.10
CA GLY A 146 21.54 -0.84 20.10
C GLY A 146 20.14 -1.22 19.63
N LEU A 147 19.08 -0.69 20.25
CA LEU A 147 17.72 -0.79 19.70
C LEU A 147 17.53 0.28 18.61
N HIS A 148 17.09 -0.13 17.43
CA HIS A 148 16.71 0.76 16.34
C HIS A 148 15.34 0.37 15.80
N LEU A 149 14.37 1.27 15.89
CA LEU A 149 13.01 1.07 15.41
C LEU A 149 12.83 1.77 14.07
N ALA A 150 12.76 0.99 13.01
CA ALA A 150 12.66 1.46 11.62
C ALA A 150 11.41 0.93 10.93
N GLY A 151 11.23 1.31 9.68
CA GLY A 151 10.08 0.92 8.89
C GLY A 151 9.09 2.08 8.67
N ALA A 152 7.95 1.78 8.08
CA ALA A 152 6.93 2.77 7.73
C ALA A 152 6.21 3.38 8.95
N ILE A 153 6.61 3.02 10.17
CA ILE A 153 6.11 3.60 11.42
C ILE A 153 6.67 5.01 11.67
N ARG A 154 7.75 5.38 10.97
CA ARG A 154 8.42 6.69 11.04
C ARG A 154 9.09 7.03 9.69
N ASP A 155 9.44 8.29 9.49
CA ASP A 155 10.27 8.79 8.37
C ASP A 155 9.66 8.54 6.96
N GLY A 156 8.34 8.54 6.85
CA GLY A 156 7.62 8.39 5.59
C GLY A 156 7.16 6.95 5.29
N ILE A 157 6.41 6.78 4.21
CA ILE A 157 5.82 5.50 3.80
C ILE A 157 6.27 5.07 2.39
N GLY A 158 6.91 5.96 1.65
CA GLY A 158 7.35 5.70 0.28
C GLY A 158 8.58 4.81 0.20
N ILE A 159 8.74 4.10 -0.90
CA ILE A 159 9.94 3.28 -1.16
C ILE A 159 11.24 4.11 -1.06
N PRO A 160 11.33 5.34 -1.63
CA PRO A 160 12.51 6.18 -1.46
C PRO A 160 12.84 6.49 0.00
N ASP A 161 11.82 6.70 0.84
CA ASP A 161 12.01 6.95 2.27
C ASP A 161 12.57 5.72 2.99
N ARG A 162 12.09 4.52 2.61
CA ARG A 162 12.60 3.25 3.16
C ARG A 162 14.07 3.01 2.79
N ILE A 163 14.45 3.33 1.55
CA ILE A 163 15.85 3.22 1.09
C ILE A 163 16.73 4.19 1.88
N LYS A 164 16.36 5.46 1.98
CA LYS A 164 17.10 6.48 2.74
C LYS A 164 17.26 6.10 4.22
N GLN A 165 16.17 5.61 4.84
CA GLN A 165 16.19 5.19 6.22
C GLN A 165 17.15 3.99 6.42
N GLY A 166 17.08 2.99 5.55
CA GLY A 166 17.98 1.82 5.60
C GLY A 166 19.45 2.21 5.47
N GLU A 167 19.78 3.11 4.55
CA GLU A 167 21.13 3.63 4.37
C GLU A 167 21.63 4.39 5.61
N ALA A 168 20.79 5.28 6.16
CA ALA A 168 21.15 6.05 7.35
C ALA A 168 21.38 5.14 8.55
N LEU A 169 20.53 4.13 8.74
CA LEU A 169 20.65 3.16 9.82
C LEU A 169 21.89 2.29 9.67
N ALA A 170 22.20 1.82 8.47
CA ALA A 170 23.42 1.05 8.20
C ALA A 170 24.68 1.85 8.56
N ARG A 171 24.74 3.12 8.15
CA ARG A 171 25.86 4.02 8.50
C ARG A 171 25.99 4.25 10.01
N LEU A 172 24.86 4.38 10.72
CA LEU A 172 24.84 4.55 12.18
C LEU A 172 25.41 3.32 12.88
N ILE A 173 24.93 2.13 12.52
CA ILE A 173 25.36 0.86 13.11
C ILE A 173 26.84 0.59 12.82
N SER A 174 27.30 0.82 11.59
CA SER A 174 28.72 0.66 11.24
C SER A 174 29.64 1.54 12.09
N LYS A 175 29.25 2.81 12.31
CA LYS A 175 30.03 3.70 13.19
C LYS A 175 30.09 3.23 14.65
N GLN A 176 29.02 2.65 15.16
CA GLN A 176 28.96 2.15 16.54
C GLN A 176 29.82 0.89 16.74
N HIS A 177 30.04 0.09 15.70
CA HIS A 177 30.77 -1.17 15.78
C HIS A 177 32.19 -1.09 15.19
N GLY A 178 32.67 0.12 14.81
CA GLY A 178 34.08 0.33 14.40
C GLY A 178 34.42 -0.28 13.03
N ALA A 179 33.42 -0.47 12.16
CA ALA A 179 33.60 -0.95 10.78
C ALA A 179 33.62 0.23 9.79
#